data_279eab52d2aa3f27f942aeeffd21c50f
#
_entry.id   279eab52d2aa3f27f942aeeffd21c50f
#
_cell.length_a   1.000
_cell.length_b   1.000
_cell.length_c   1.000
_cell.angle_alpha   90.00
_cell.angle_beta   90.00
_cell.angle_gamma   90.00
#
_symmetry.space_group_name_H-M   'P 1'
#
loop_
_entity.id
_entity.type
_entity.pdbx_description
1 polymer ?
#
loop_
_entity_poly.entity_id
_entity_poly.type
_entity_poly.pdbx_seq_one_letter_code
_entity_poly.pdbx_strand_id
1 'polypeptide(L)'
;MMTPLLMRPLELGADLVLHSATKFLGGHSDVMGGVISGSKELIQQIFHYREITGATLHPQSAYMLARGLKTLELRIERHNSNAMKVARYLQDHDKVEQVFYPGLEGHKHHDVARQQMMGFGGMMSFYLEENINQEKF
;
A
#
# COMPACT_ATOMS: atom_id res chain seq x y z
N MET A 1 2.15 1.25 -1.04
CA MET A 1 1.20 0.29 -0.44
C MET A 1 -0.26 0.61 -0.76
N MET A 2 -0.52 1.66 -1.53
CA MET A 2 -1.89 2.08 -1.86
C MET A 2 -2.62 1.13 -2.82
N THR A 3 -1.92 0.36 -3.63
CA THR A 3 -2.46 -0.46 -4.72
C THR A 3 -3.11 0.39 -5.84
N PRO A 4 -3.31 -0.15 -7.03
CA PRO A 4 -3.99 0.58 -8.11
C PRO A 4 -5.49 0.86 -7.84
N LEU A 5 -6.06 0.24 -6.79
CA LEU A 5 -7.44 0.50 -6.38
C LEU A 5 -7.61 1.81 -5.62
N LEU A 6 -6.59 2.19 -4.84
CA LEU A 6 -6.66 3.41 -4.00
C LEU A 6 -5.89 4.59 -4.58
N MET A 7 -4.91 4.35 -5.47
CA MET A 7 -4.12 5.43 -6.09
C MET A 7 -3.62 4.99 -7.46
N ARG A 8 -3.76 5.88 -8.45
CA ARG A 8 -3.35 5.65 -9.85
C ARG A 8 -2.35 6.71 -10.29
N PRO A 9 -1.05 6.56 -9.94
CA PRO A 9 -0.05 7.60 -10.20
C PRO A 9 0.14 7.93 -11.68
N LEU A 10 -0.10 7.00 -12.62
CA LEU A 10 -0.06 7.29 -14.06
C LEU A 10 -1.08 8.35 -14.47
N GLU A 11 -2.28 8.36 -13.86
CA GLU A 11 -3.31 9.36 -14.10
C GLU A 11 -2.96 10.72 -13.48
N LEU A 12 -1.98 10.74 -12.57
CA LEU A 12 -1.45 11.93 -11.90
C LEU A 12 -0.14 12.43 -12.53
N GLY A 13 0.28 11.89 -13.68
CA GLY A 13 1.44 12.34 -14.44
C GLY A 13 2.76 11.59 -14.18
N ALA A 14 2.73 10.46 -13.47
CA ALA A 14 3.90 9.61 -13.37
C ALA A 14 4.13 8.82 -14.67
N ASP A 15 5.38 8.63 -15.08
CA ASP A 15 5.74 7.85 -16.28
C ASP A 15 5.72 6.35 -16.00
N LEU A 16 6.10 5.96 -14.80
CA LEU A 16 6.17 4.56 -14.35
C LEU A 16 5.61 4.42 -12.93
N VAL A 17 4.97 3.30 -12.66
CA VAL A 17 4.52 2.92 -11.33
C VAL A 17 5.13 1.59 -10.94
N LEU A 18 5.82 1.57 -9.80
CA LEU A 18 6.36 0.36 -9.20
C LEU A 18 5.52 -0.03 -7.97
N HIS A 19 5.05 -1.27 -7.96
CA HIS A 19 4.43 -1.88 -6.79
C HIS A 19 5.28 -2.99 -6.21
N SER A 20 5.43 -3.01 -4.89
CA SER A 20 5.84 -4.22 -4.18
C SER A 20 4.69 -5.23 -4.20
N ALA A 21 4.84 -6.25 -5.05
CA ALA A 21 3.86 -7.34 -5.11
C ALA A 21 3.90 -8.23 -3.85
N THR A 22 5.00 -8.20 -3.11
CA THR A 22 5.16 -8.84 -1.79
C THR A 22 4.12 -8.40 -0.77
N LYS A 23 3.59 -7.18 -0.90
CA LYS A 23 2.65 -6.58 0.06
C LYS A 23 1.21 -6.89 -0.33
N PHE A 24 0.37 -5.87 -0.47
CA PHE A 24 -1.08 -6.04 -0.70
C PHE A 24 -1.46 -6.74 -2.01
N LEU A 25 -0.63 -6.65 -3.07
CA LEU A 25 -0.94 -7.33 -4.33
C LEU A 25 -0.91 -8.86 -4.15
N GLY A 26 0.13 -9.42 -3.55
CA GLY A 26 0.17 -10.82 -3.13
C GLY A 26 -0.83 -11.08 -1.99
N GLY A 27 -0.68 -10.33 -0.90
CA GLY A 27 -1.65 -10.19 0.17
C GLY A 27 -1.75 -11.35 1.18
N HIS A 28 -0.93 -12.40 1.03
CA HIS A 28 -0.99 -13.61 1.85
C HIS A 28 0.36 -13.98 2.49
N SER A 29 1.36 -13.08 2.43
CA SER A 29 2.71 -13.27 2.98
C SER A 29 3.46 -14.49 2.42
N ASP A 30 3.14 -14.92 1.21
CA ASP A 30 3.61 -16.14 0.56
C ASP A 30 4.32 -15.89 -0.77
N VAL A 31 4.49 -14.62 -1.17
CA VAL A 31 5.16 -14.23 -2.42
C VAL A 31 6.03 -13.00 -2.24
N MET A 32 7.19 -13.01 -2.88
CA MET A 32 8.06 -11.83 -3.03
C MET A 32 8.17 -11.47 -4.50
N GLY A 33 8.01 -10.18 -4.82
CA GLY A 33 8.14 -9.69 -6.18
C GLY A 33 7.80 -8.21 -6.33
N GLY A 34 8.05 -7.71 -7.54
CA GLY A 34 7.68 -6.36 -7.96
C GLY A 34 6.85 -6.40 -9.25
N VAL A 35 6.04 -5.37 -9.43
CA VAL A 35 5.29 -5.13 -10.67
C VAL A 35 5.53 -3.71 -11.11
N ILE A 36 5.87 -3.52 -12.39
CA ILE A 36 6.05 -2.21 -13.00
C ILE A 36 4.98 -2.02 -14.07
N SER A 37 4.37 -0.85 -14.09
CA SER A 37 3.38 -0.43 -15.08
C SER A 37 3.74 0.93 -15.65
N GLY A 38 3.47 1.15 -16.94
CA GLY A 38 3.76 2.39 -17.66
C GLY A 38 3.42 2.29 -19.14
N SER A 39 3.92 3.22 -19.96
CA SER A 39 3.73 3.15 -21.41
C SER A 39 4.37 1.89 -22.01
N LYS A 40 3.85 1.46 -23.16
CA LYS A 40 4.37 0.27 -23.85
C LYS A 40 5.85 0.41 -24.17
N GLU A 41 6.29 1.60 -24.56
CA GLU A 41 7.67 1.90 -24.95
C GLU A 41 8.63 1.74 -23.77
N LEU A 42 8.27 2.31 -22.60
CA LEU A 42 9.07 2.19 -21.39
C LEU A 42 9.09 0.75 -20.86
N ILE A 43 7.94 0.09 -20.87
CA ILE A 43 7.86 -1.31 -20.43
C ILE A 43 8.66 -2.23 -21.34
N GLN A 44 8.74 -1.99 -22.65
CA GLN A 44 9.59 -2.78 -23.55
C GLN A 44 11.08 -2.63 -23.24
N GLN A 45 11.55 -1.42 -22.90
CA GLN A 45 12.94 -1.20 -22.49
C GLN A 45 13.27 -1.96 -21.19
N ILE A 46 12.37 -1.87 -20.19
CA ILE A 46 12.51 -2.58 -18.92
C ILE A 46 12.46 -4.09 -19.13
N PHE A 47 11.57 -4.57 -20.00
CA PHE A 47 11.46 -5.98 -20.35
C PHE A 47 12.77 -6.51 -20.96
N HIS A 48 13.34 -5.79 -21.91
CA HIS A 48 14.61 -6.15 -22.55
C HIS A 48 15.77 -6.19 -21.53
N TYR A 49 15.86 -5.18 -20.65
CA TYR A 49 16.84 -5.19 -19.56
C TYR A 49 16.67 -6.39 -18.63
N ARG A 50 15.44 -6.73 -18.29
CA ARG A 50 15.10 -7.89 -17.46
C ARG A 50 15.52 -9.21 -18.11
N GLU A 51 15.35 -9.36 -19.42
CA GLU A 51 15.79 -10.56 -20.17
C GLU A 51 17.30 -10.73 -20.11
N ILE A 52 18.06 -9.64 -20.28
CA ILE A 52 19.53 -9.67 -20.24
C ILE A 52 20.04 -10.00 -18.84
N THR A 53 19.45 -9.41 -17.82
CA THR A 53 19.89 -9.57 -16.41
C THR A 53 19.37 -10.82 -15.73
N GLY A 54 18.38 -11.50 -16.33
CA GLY A 54 17.72 -12.65 -15.71
C GLY A 54 16.83 -12.28 -14.49
N ALA A 55 16.51 -11.00 -14.29
CA ALA A 55 15.67 -10.52 -13.19
C ALA A 55 14.18 -10.85 -13.41
N THR A 56 13.87 -12.14 -13.57
CA THR A 56 12.53 -12.66 -13.84
C THR A 56 11.91 -13.27 -12.59
N LEU A 57 10.61 -13.08 -12.44
CA LEU A 57 9.87 -13.70 -11.34
C LEU A 57 9.72 -15.22 -11.61
N HIS A 58 9.97 -16.03 -10.60
CA HIS A 58 9.76 -17.47 -10.67
C HIS A 58 8.29 -17.80 -11.03
N PRO A 59 8.00 -18.76 -11.91
CA PRO A 59 6.62 -19.05 -12.34
C PRO A 59 5.65 -19.35 -11.21
N GLN A 60 6.09 -20.06 -10.15
CA GLN A 60 5.26 -20.31 -8.97
C GLN A 60 4.90 -19.00 -8.25
N SER A 61 5.84 -18.07 -8.11
CA SER A 61 5.58 -16.75 -7.50
C SER A 61 4.62 -15.92 -8.37
N ALA A 62 4.73 -16.00 -9.69
CA ALA A 62 3.79 -15.36 -10.61
C ALA A 62 2.37 -15.92 -10.46
N TYR A 63 2.24 -17.24 -10.33
CA TYR A 63 0.96 -17.90 -10.06
C TYR A 63 0.36 -17.45 -8.72
N MET A 64 1.17 -17.44 -7.64
CA MET A 64 0.72 -17.00 -6.31
C MET A 64 0.26 -15.54 -6.32
N LEU A 65 0.98 -14.67 -7.02
CA LEU A 65 0.59 -13.28 -7.21
C LEU A 65 -0.74 -13.17 -7.96
N ALA A 66 -0.89 -13.85 -9.09
CA ALA A 66 -2.12 -13.86 -9.88
C ALA A 66 -3.32 -14.37 -9.04
N ARG A 67 -3.10 -15.38 -8.20
CA ARG A 67 -4.09 -15.88 -7.24
C ARG A 67 -4.46 -14.83 -6.19
N GLY A 68 -3.46 -14.16 -5.60
CA GLY A 68 -3.66 -13.10 -4.60
C GLY A 68 -4.45 -11.90 -5.14
N LEU A 69 -4.23 -11.54 -6.40
CA LEU A 69 -4.95 -10.44 -7.07
C LEU A 69 -6.47 -10.67 -7.16
N LYS A 70 -6.93 -11.91 -7.19
CA LYS A 70 -8.38 -12.23 -7.29
C LYS A 70 -9.20 -11.73 -6.10
N THR A 71 -8.57 -11.54 -4.95
CA THR A 71 -9.23 -11.03 -3.72
C THR A 71 -8.77 -9.63 -3.34
N LEU A 72 -8.00 -8.96 -4.20
CA LEU A 72 -7.39 -7.67 -3.87
C LEU A 72 -8.44 -6.63 -3.48
N GLU A 73 -9.50 -6.49 -4.26
CA GLU A 73 -10.55 -5.50 -4.02
C GLU A 73 -11.20 -5.68 -2.64
N LEU A 74 -11.68 -6.88 -2.35
CA LEU A 74 -12.30 -7.21 -1.06
C LEU A 74 -11.36 -6.94 0.13
N ARG A 75 -10.09 -7.28 -0.03
CA ARG A 75 -9.09 -7.08 1.04
C ARG A 75 -8.79 -5.59 1.24
N ILE A 76 -8.62 -4.84 0.17
CA ILE A 76 -8.30 -3.41 0.25
C ILE A 76 -9.47 -2.61 0.81
N GLU A 77 -10.69 -2.90 0.40
CA GLU A 77 -11.89 -2.31 0.98
C GLU A 77 -11.96 -2.54 2.49
N ARG A 78 -11.73 -3.79 2.92
CA ARG A 78 -11.73 -4.14 4.33
C ARG A 78 -10.58 -3.48 5.10
N HIS A 79 -9.37 -3.47 4.55
CA HIS A 79 -8.23 -2.79 5.16
C HIS A 79 -8.48 -1.29 5.34
N ASN A 80 -9.01 -0.63 4.30
CA ASN A 80 -9.31 0.79 4.34
C ASN A 80 -10.38 1.12 5.42
N SER A 81 -11.45 0.34 5.46
CA SER A 81 -12.52 0.49 6.46
C SER A 81 -12.02 0.22 7.88
N ASN A 82 -11.26 -0.85 8.08
CA ASN A 82 -10.73 -1.19 9.40
C ASN A 82 -9.71 -0.16 9.89
N ALA A 83 -8.81 0.31 9.01
CA ALA A 83 -7.80 1.30 9.36
C ALA A 83 -8.44 2.61 9.86
N MET A 84 -9.51 3.08 9.22
CA MET A 84 -10.23 4.26 9.69
C MET A 84 -10.82 4.07 11.09
N LYS A 85 -11.40 2.90 11.37
CA LYS A 85 -11.96 2.59 12.70
C LYS A 85 -10.87 2.55 13.77
N VAL A 86 -9.75 1.87 13.46
CA VAL A 86 -8.60 1.77 14.37
C VAL A 86 -7.97 3.15 14.60
N ALA A 87 -7.80 3.94 13.53
CA ALA A 87 -7.22 5.28 13.67
C ALA A 87 -8.06 6.20 14.58
N ARG A 88 -9.38 6.17 14.45
CA ARG A 88 -10.30 6.91 15.33
C ARG A 88 -10.23 6.41 16.77
N TYR A 89 -10.26 5.08 16.95
CA TYR A 89 -10.13 4.49 18.29
C TYR A 89 -8.82 4.90 18.97
N LEU A 90 -7.70 4.86 18.23
CA LEU A 90 -6.40 5.27 18.77
C LEU A 90 -6.34 6.77 19.07
N GLN A 91 -7.00 7.61 18.26
CA GLN A 91 -7.04 9.05 18.47
C GLN A 91 -7.73 9.43 19.78
N ASP A 92 -8.73 8.65 20.19
CA ASP A 92 -9.50 8.87 21.42
C ASP A 92 -8.94 8.09 22.62
N HIS A 93 -7.81 7.36 22.46
CA HIS A 93 -7.25 6.48 23.48
C HIS A 93 -6.30 7.24 24.42
N ASP A 94 -6.50 7.14 25.74
CA ASP A 94 -5.79 7.86 26.79
C ASP A 94 -4.26 7.61 26.85
N LYS A 95 -3.78 6.53 26.26
CA LYS A 95 -2.35 6.17 26.18
C LYS A 95 -1.68 6.55 24.87
N VAL A 96 -2.40 7.18 23.94
CA VAL A 96 -1.91 7.56 22.63
C VAL A 96 -1.79 9.07 22.53
N GLU A 97 -0.59 9.55 22.34
CA GLU A 97 -0.28 10.97 22.19
C GLU A 97 -0.72 11.50 20.83
N GLN A 98 -0.39 10.76 19.75
CA GLN A 98 -0.66 11.21 18.39
C GLN A 98 -0.81 10.04 17.42
N VAL A 99 -1.75 10.16 16.48
CA VAL A 99 -1.98 9.19 15.39
C VAL A 99 -1.67 9.83 14.05
N PHE A 100 -0.89 9.15 13.22
CA PHE A 100 -0.56 9.53 11.84
C PHE A 100 -1.30 8.61 10.86
N TYR A 101 -2.43 9.06 10.38
CA TYR A 101 -3.21 8.36 9.36
C TYR A 101 -3.81 9.37 8.38
N PRO A 102 -3.55 9.26 7.06
CA PRO A 102 -3.99 10.26 6.08
C PRO A 102 -5.51 10.45 6.02
N GLY A 103 -6.27 9.49 6.52
CA GLY A 103 -7.73 9.55 6.58
C GLY A 103 -8.30 10.41 7.71
N LEU A 104 -7.49 10.81 8.69
CA LEU A 104 -7.90 11.72 9.75
C LEU A 104 -7.79 13.17 9.26
N GLU A 105 -8.82 13.98 9.51
CA GLU A 105 -8.85 15.39 9.09
C GLU A 105 -7.71 16.23 9.69
N GLY A 106 -7.24 15.89 10.89
CA GLY A 106 -6.09 16.52 11.53
C GLY A 106 -4.72 16.11 10.97
N HIS A 107 -4.66 15.18 10.02
CA HIS A 107 -3.39 14.77 9.42
C HIS A 107 -2.84 15.86 8.49
N LYS A 108 -1.55 16.20 8.63
CA LYS A 108 -0.87 17.30 7.90
C LYS A 108 -1.12 17.31 6.38
N HIS A 109 -1.30 16.15 5.77
CA HIS A 109 -1.47 16.00 4.32
C HIS A 109 -2.83 15.36 3.96
N HIS A 110 -3.85 15.52 4.80
CA HIS A 110 -5.18 14.98 4.56
C HIS A 110 -5.77 15.45 3.23
N ASP A 111 -5.69 16.76 2.95
CA ASP A 111 -6.28 17.33 1.72
C ASP A 111 -5.61 16.81 0.45
N VAL A 112 -4.28 16.66 0.46
CA VAL A 112 -3.53 16.07 -0.66
C VAL A 112 -3.93 14.60 -0.84
N ALA A 113 -4.00 13.84 0.25
CA ALA A 113 -4.43 12.45 0.20
C ALA A 113 -5.85 12.32 -0.36
N ARG A 114 -6.78 13.19 0.07
CA ARG A 114 -8.16 13.21 -0.41
C ARG A 114 -8.28 13.56 -1.90
N GLN A 115 -7.36 14.37 -2.44
CA GLN A 115 -7.34 14.72 -3.86
C GLN A 115 -6.78 13.59 -4.74
N GLN A 116 -5.79 12.83 -4.23
CA GLN A 116 -5.02 11.89 -5.03
C GLN A 116 -5.43 10.42 -4.82
N MET A 117 -6.18 10.12 -3.76
CA MET A 117 -6.47 8.76 -3.33
C MET A 117 -7.98 8.51 -3.29
N MET A 118 -8.41 7.32 -3.68
CA MET A 118 -9.80 6.84 -3.56
C MET A 118 -10.11 6.27 -2.18
N GLY A 119 -9.13 6.23 -1.28
CA GLY A 119 -9.18 5.79 0.10
C GLY A 119 -7.78 5.88 0.71
N PHE A 120 -7.68 5.80 2.02
CA PHE A 120 -6.45 6.15 2.74
C PHE A 120 -5.56 4.95 3.10
N GLY A 121 -5.99 3.73 2.70
CA GLY A 121 -5.21 2.51 2.88
C GLY A 121 -5.25 1.94 4.30
N GLY A 122 -4.40 0.93 4.54
CA GLY A 122 -4.36 0.17 5.78
C GLY A 122 -3.13 0.43 6.64
N MET A 123 -2.39 1.52 6.41
CA MET A 123 -1.15 1.84 7.13
C MET A 123 -1.31 3.09 7.97
N MET A 124 -0.96 2.99 9.24
CA MET A 124 -0.91 4.10 10.18
C MET A 124 0.28 3.95 11.12
N SER A 125 0.66 5.02 11.78
CA SER A 125 1.58 5.01 12.90
C SER A 125 1.04 5.91 14.01
N PHE A 126 1.52 5.71 15.23
CA PHE A 126 1.13 6.53 16.37
C PHE A 126 2.26 6.61 17.39
N TYR A 127 2.24 7.65 18.21
CA TYR A 127 3.07 7.77 19.40
C TYR A 127 2.25 7.42 20.64
N LEU A 128 2.89 6.75 21.59
CA LEU A 128 2.35 6.53 22.92
C LEU A 128 2.78 7.67 23.84
N GLU A 129 2.00 7.92 24.88
CA GLU A 129 2.39 8.80 25.98
C GLU A 129 3.73 8.35 26.59
N GLU A 130 4.56 9.31 27.04
CA GLU A 130 5.94 9.06 27.49
C GLU A 130 6.07 7.99 28.58
N ASN A 131 5.04 7.80 29.40
CA ASN A 131 5.05 6.87 30.53
C ASN A 131 4.57 5.46 30.18
N ILE A 132 4.24 5.20 28.91
CA ILE A 132 3.67 3.92 28.48
C ILE A 132 4.78 2.97 28.02
N ASN A 133 4.81 1.78 28.63
CA ASN A 133 5.68 0.71 28.17
C ASN A 133 5.16 0.12 26.87
N GLN A 134 5.90 0.33 25.76
CA GLN A 134 5.54 -0.11 24.42
C GLN A 134 5.35 -1.64 24.30
N GLU A 135 6.07 -2.43 25.12
CA GLU A 135 5.93 -3.90 25.11
C GLU A 135 4.62 -4.40 25.75
N LYS A 136 3.93 -3.53 26.49
CA LYS A 136 2.70 -3.87 27.22
C LYS A 136 1.45 -3.19 26.64
N PHE A 137 1.61 -2.37 25.60
CA PHE A 137 0.52 -1.73 24.90
C PHE A 137 -0.10 -2.71 23.88
#